data_18460a11488f6baf368ba1027b69dcc8
#
_entry.id   18460a11488f6baf368ba1027b69dcc8
#
_cell.length_a   1.000
_cell.length_b   1.000
_cell.length_c   1.000
_cell.angle_alpha   90.00
_cell.angle_beta   90.00
_cell.angle_gamma   90.00
#
_symmetry.space_group_name_H-M   'P 1'
#
loop_
_entity.id
_entity.type
_entity.pdbx_description
1 polymer ?
#
loop_
_entity_poly.entity_id
_entity_poly.type
_entity_poly.pdbx_seq_one_letter_code
_entity_poly.pdbx_strand_id
1 'polypeptide(L)'
;MARGQEPAAPQAVSPAQLQAAIAKLGDLDYATRTTASRTVRRTASAQAVPALMQAVSEQADGYVRYRALVLLTGFNDPRAKDAIRESLASPNDRLRTVAYSFLEHNPDRSMLPQLVAALEKEQAEFVRPALVRALAAAVAGVQGDDVTRARQSLVREVSRGEDFFRSAVIEALGDYKAPYAIDALIAVAKLDGPLQDDAALALGKIGDKRALETLAALQRSAPRTAQPSVATAICLLGVNCESHQSYLVDTLKFSDQNPGFQELLRGAAAGLGTLAVAGRVEAARALIAVGVPSKDPTRAPIALALATVALRNTPLTLTMFEEAADRGQAIALVAEGFDMLEEDLDKERFFAFVRRTYWESSDQSPRRALMQTLIDKLDF
;
A
#
# COMPACT_ATOMS: atom_id res chain seq x y z
N MET A 1 -24.71 -14.40 9.20
CA MET A 1 -23.94 -14.92 8.07
C MET A 1 -22.59 -15.36 8.63
N ALA A 2 -22.26 -16.64 8.56
CA ALA A 2 -20.96 -17.15 8.97
C ALA A 2 -19.89 -16.44 8.12
N ARG A 3 -19.00 -15.69 8.73
CA ARG A 3 -17.80 -15.15 8.07
C ARG A 3 -17.02 -16.36 7.61
N GLY A 4 -16.92 -16.54 6.30
CA GLY A 4 -16.32 -17.70 5.71
C GLY A 4 -14.91 -17.94 6.26
N GLN A 5 -14.72 -19.12 6.81
CA GLN A 5 -13.38 -19.65 7.03
C GLN A 5 -12.65 -19.62 5.69
N GLU A 6 -11.38 -19.31 5.73
CA GLU A 6 -10.54 -19.40 4.55
C GLU A 6 -10.64 -20.83 4.00
N PRO A 7 -10.86 -21.00 2.68
CA PRO A 7 -11.11 -22.32 2.12
C PRO A 7 -9.94 -23.26 2.37
N ALA A 8 -10.23 -24.55 2.44
CA ALA A 8 -9.26 -25.61 2.65
C ALA A 8 -8.07 -25.45 1.68
N ALA A 9 -6.86 -25.63 2.19
CA ALA A 9 -5.67 -25.56 1.36
C ALA A 9 -5.74 -26.57 0.20
N PRO A 10 -5.27 -26.22 -0.99
CA PRO A 10 -5.30 -27.11 -2.15
C PRO A 10 -4.41 -28.34 -2.00
N GLN A 11 -3.58 -28.41 -0.96
CA GLN A 11 -2.70 -29.55 -0.67
C GLN A 11 -2.68 -29.90 0.82
N ALA A 12 -2.60 -31.18 1.14
CA ALA A 12 -2.39 -31.63 2.51
C ALA A 12 -0.95 -31.33 2.93
N VAL A 13 -0.78 -30.67 4.07
CA VAL A 13 0.52 -30.35 4.68
C VAL A 13 0.58 -31.05 6.04
N SER A 14 1.61 -31.91 6.26
CA SER A 14 1.80 -32.52 7.57
C SER A 14 2.30 -31.49 8.60
N PRO A 15 2.06 -31.71 9.91
CA PRO A 15 2.61 -30.84 10.94
C PRO A 15 4.13 -30.62 10.85
N ALA A 16 4.87 -31.67 10.54
CA ALA A 16 6.33 -31.60 10.38
C ALA A 16 6.75 -30.76 9.17
N GLN A 17 6.03 -30.86 8.04
CA GLN A 17 6.27 -30.02 6.86
C GLN A 17 5.94 -28.55 7.15
N LEU A 18 4.85 -28.26 7.88
CA LEU A 18 4.49 -26.89 8.27
C LEU A 18 5.56 -26.29 9.19
N GLN A 19 6.03 -27.02 10.21
CA GLN A 19 7.09 -26.53 11.10
C GLN A 19 8.41 -26.29 10.33
N ALA A 20 8.77 -27.18 9.42
CA ALA A 20 9.94 -27.01 8.57
C ALA A 20 9.81 -25.79 7.63
N ALA A 21 8.61 -25.52 7.09
CA ALA A 21 8.34 -24.34 6.31
C ALA A 21 8.46 -23.06 7.16
N ILE A 22 7.86 -23.03 8.35
CA ILE A 22 7.97 -21.88 9.26
C ILE A 22 9.43 -21.59 9.60
N ALA A 23 10.24 -22.59 9.91
CA ALA A 23 11.67 -22.40 10.18
C ALA A 23 12.42 -21.79 8.98
N LYS A 24 12.01 -22.12 7.74
CA LYS A 24 12.62 -21.59 6.51
C LYS A 24 12.13 -20.19 6.09
N LEU A 25 11.21 -19.58 6.82
CA LEU A 25 10.79 -18.18 6.55
C LEU A 25 11.94 -17.19 6.74
N GLY A 26 12.99 -17.53 7.48
CA GLY A 26 14.20 -16.74 7.67
C GLY A 26 15.40 -17.17 6.83
N ASP A 27 15.25 -18.11 5.89
CA ASP A 27 16.34 -18.58 5.04
C ASP A 27 16.97 -17.44 4.23
N LEU A 28 18.28 -17.48 3.99
CA LEU A 28 18.98 -16.45 3.20
C LEU A 28 18.61 -16.53 1.72
N ASP A 29 18.29 -17.72 1.22
CA ASP A 29 17.86 -17.92 -0.15
C ASP A 29 16.40 -17.45 -0.37
N TYR A 30 16.21 -16.53 -1.32
CA TYR A 30 14.90 -15.96 -1.63
C TYR A 30 13.89 -17.02 -2.10
N ALA A 31 14.31 -17.94 -2.98
CA ALA A 31 13.42 -18.98 -3.52
C ALA A 31 12.95 -19.93 -2.41
N THR A 32 13.83 -20.24 -1.45
CA THR A 32 13.49 -21.04 -0.27
C THR A 32 12.45 -20.34 0.60
N ARG A 33 12.63 -19.03 0.89
CA ARG A 33 11.63 -18.25 1.66
C ARG A 33 10.28 -18.18 0.96
N THR A 34 10.26 -17.94 -0.35
CA THR A 34 9.04 -17.89 -1.15
C THR A 34 8.28 -19.21 -1.12
N THR A 35 9.01 -20.33 -1.32
CA THR A 35 8.44 -21.67 -1.23
C THR A 35 7.89 -21.97 0.18
N ALA A 36 8.59 -21.56 1.22
CA ALA A 36 8.16 -21.70 2.59
C ALA A 36 6.86 -20.90 2.86
N SER A 37 6.84 -19.63 2.47
CA SER A 37 5.65 -18.76 2.60
C SER A 37 4.45 -19.32 1.85
N ARG A 38 4.64 -19.83 0.63
CA ARG A 38 3.61 -20.50 -0.16
C ARG A 38 3.06 -21.74 0.55
N THR A 39 3.94 -22.58 1.10
CA THR A 39 3.52 -23.78 1.87
C THR A 39 2.64 -23.38 3.05
N VAL A 40 3.05 -22.37 3.81
CA VAL A 40 2.27 -21.86 4.95
C VAL A 40 0.91 -21.33 4.50
N ARG A 41 0.86 -20.48 3.47
CA ARG A 41 -0.41 -19.90 2.94
C ARG A 41 -1.38 -20.97 2.46
N ARG A 42 -0.87 -22.07 1.91
CA ARG A 42 -1.69 -23.18 1.40
C ARG A 42 -2.03 -24.23 2.45
N THR A 43 -1.57 -24.06 3.68
CA THR A 43 -1.95 -24.90 4.82
C THR A 43 -3.31 -24.47 5.36
N ALA A 44 -4.15 -25.43 5.78
CA ALA A 44 -5.45 -25.14 6.38
C ALA A 44 -5.30 -24.25 7.62
N SER A 45 -6.16 -23.23 7.77
CA SER A 45 -6.10 -22.25 8.86
C SER A 45 -6.10 -22.90 10.26
N ALA A 46 -6.83 -24.03 10.43
CA ALA A 46 -6.85 -24.78 11.68
C ALA A 46 -5.46 -25.29 12.10
N GLN A 47 -4.55 -25.54 11.15
CA GLN A 47 -3.16 -25.95 11.42
C GLN A 47 -2.19 -24.75 11.39
N ALA A 48 -2.33 -23.86 10.40
CA ALA A 48 -1.41 -22.77 10.18
C ALA A 48 -1.47 -21.72 11.30
N VAL A 49 -2.68 -21.30 11.71
CA VAL A 49 -2.83 -20.23 12.69
C VAL A 49 -2.19 -20.54 14.04
N PRO A 50 -2.44 -21.70 14.70
CA PRO A 50 -1.75 -22.01 15.96
C PRO A 50 -0.23 -22.06 15.80
N ALA A 51 0.27 -22.66 14.71
CA ALA A 51 1.71 -22.77 14.45
C ALA A 51 2.37 -21.41 14.20
N LEU A 52 1.69 -20.50 13.49
CA LEU A 52 2.16 -19.13 13.27
C LEU A 52 2.14 -18.31 14.58
N MET A 53 1.09 -18.43 15.38
CA MET A 53 1.03 -17.76 16.69
C MET A 53 2.19 -18.20 17.59
N GLN A 54 2.46 -19.50 17.64
CA GLN A 54 3.61 -20.02 18.36
C GLN A 54 4.92 -19.47 17.79
N ALA A 55 5.07 -19.41 16.47
CA ALA A 55 6.27 -18.85 15.85
C ALA A 55 6.48 -17.38 16.17
N VAL A 56 5.42 -16.57 16.18
CA VAL A 56 5.49 -15.13 16.55
C VAL A 56 5.99 -14.97 17.99
N SER A 57 5.58 -15.83 18.93
CA SER A 57 5.95 -15.71 20.33
C SER A 57 7.30 -16.36 20.68
N GLU A 58 7.62 -17.52 20.12
CA GLU A 58 8.67 -18.41 20.63
C GLU A 58 9.92 -18.52 19.73
N GLN A 59 9.83 -18.15 18.42
CA GLN A 59 10.99 -18.27 17.53
C GLN A 59 12.14 -17.36 17.99
N ALA A 60 13.33 -17.91 18.03
CA ALA A 60 14.53 -17.16 18.39
C ALA A 60 14.91 -16.12 17.31
N ASP A 61 14.70 -16.46 16.04
CA ASP A 61 14.96 -15.57 14.91
C ASP A 61 13.87 -14.53 14.79
N GLY A 62 14.21 -13.25 15.00
CA GLY A 62 13.31 -12.13 14.91
C GLY A 62 12.74 -11.89 13.50
N TYR A 63 13.44 -12.34 12.45
CA TYR A 63 12.93 -12.25 11.10
C TYR A 63 11.87 -13.32 10.81
N VAL A 64 12.05 -14.55 11.32
CA VAL A 64 11.03 -15.61 11.26
C VAL A 64 9.76 -15.15 12.00
N ARG A 65 9.91 -14.56 13.19
CA ARG A 65 8.77 -13.99 13.94
C ARG A 65 8.01 -12.95 13.13
N TYR A 66 8.72 -12.04 12.48
CA TYR A 66 8.16 -11.03 11.59
C TYR A 66 7.39 -11.65 10.42
N ARG A 67 8.01 -12.57 9.69
CA ARG A 67 7.37 -13.26 8.55
C ARG A 67 6.15 -14.06 8.98
N ALA A 68 6.23 -14.73 10.14
CA ALA A 68 5.10 -15.46 10.72
C ALA A 68 3.92 -14.51 11.04
N LEU A 69 4.19 -13.32 11.59
CA LEU A 69 3.15 -12.34 11.89
C LEU A 69 2.48 -11.81 10.62
N VAL A 70 3.26 -11.49 9.58
CA VAL A 70 2.71 -11.09 8.26
C VAL A 70 1.79 -12.18 7.72
N LEU A 71 2.23 -13.43 7.65
CA LEU A 71 1.43 -14.55 7.14
C LEU A 71 0.18 -14.81 7.98
N LEU A 72 0.27 -14.64 9.30
CA LEU A 72 -0.86 -14.80 10.22
C LEU A 72 -2.01 -13.83 9.87
N THR A 73 -1.69 -12.60 9.46
CA THR A 73 -2.72 -11.61 9.10
C THR A 73 -3.52 -12.04 7.86
N GLY A 74 -2.95 -12.81 6.96
CA GLY A 74 -3.60 -13.30 5.74
C GLY A 74 -4.69 -14.34 6.00
N PHE A 75 -4.70 -15.00 7.17
CA PHE A 75 -5.72 -15.99 7.53
C PHE A 75 -7.03 -15.38 8.03
N ASN A 76 -7.07 -14.06 8.31
CA ASN A 76 -8.26 -13.37 8.84
C ASN A 76 -8.87 -14.04 10.09
N ASP A 77 -8.03 -14.68 10.90
CA ASP A 77 -8.43 -15.35 12.13
C ASP A 77 -8.51 -14.34 13.29
N PRO A 78 -9.57 -14.33 14.11
CA PRO A 78 -9.69 -13.40 15.23
C PRO A 78 -8.52 -13.41 16.22
N ARG A 79 -7.87 -14.55 16.40
CA ARG A 79 -6.70 -14.72 17.30
C ARG A 79 -5.49 -13.93 16.83
N ALA A 80 -5.40 -13.60 15.54
CA ALA A 80 -4.33 -12.74 15.02
C ALA A 80 -4.31 -11.36 15.72
N LYS A 81 -5.47 -10.85 16.18
CA LYS A 81 -5.56 -9.57 16.88
C LYS A 81 -4.80 -9.56 18.20
N ASP A 82 -4.74 -10.68 18.90
CA ASP A 82 -4.00 -10.78 20.17
C ASP A 82 -2.49 -10.74 19.90
N ALA A 83 -2.00 -11.51 18.91
CA ALA A 83 -0.61 -11.46 18.48
C ALA A 83 -0.19 -10.05 17.99
N ILE A 84 -1.09 -9.34 17.29
CA ILE A 84 -0.87 -7.94 16.88
C ILE A 84 -0.75 -7.01 18.09
N ARG A 85 -1.65 -7.10 19.08
CA ARG A 85 -1.58 -6.27 20.28
C ARG A 85 -0.30 -6.49 21.08
N GLU A 86 0.11 -7.72 21.24
CA GLU A 86 1.38 -8.07 21.90
C GLU A 86 2.58 -7.51 21.14
N SER A 87 2.52 -7.53 19.80
CA SER A 87 3.59 -7.05 18.92
C SER A 87 3.79 -5.53 18.98
N LEU A 88 2.79 -4.73 19.38
CA LEU A 88 2.93 -3.28 19.54
C LEU A 88 3.98 -2.87 20.60
N ALA A 89 4.24 -3.72 21.58
CA ALA A 89 5.24 -3.49 22.61
C ALA A 89 6.54 -4.27 22.39
N SER A 90 6.69 -4.94 21.24
CA SER A 90 7.85 -5.76 20.93
C SER A 90 9.13 -4.89 20.81
N PRO A 91 10.28 -5.36 21.31
CA PRO A 91 11.58 -4.74 21.03
C PRO A 91 11.98 -4.89 19.55
N ASN A 92 11.37 -5.78 18.79
CA ASN A 92 11.62 -5.99 17.37
C ASN A 92 10.81 -4.97 16.54
N ASP A 93 11.52 -4.05 15.89
CA ASP A 93 10.94 -2.98 15.05
C ASP A 93 10.01 -3.51 13.96
N ARG A 94 10.38 -4.64 13.31
CA ARG A 94 9.58 -5.24 12.25
C ARG A 94 8.24 -5.75 12.75
N LEU A 95 8.18 -6.30 13.97
CA LEU A 95 6.90 -6.71 14.58
C LEU A 95 6.01 -5.50 14.89
N ARG A 96 6.61 -4.41 15.42
CA ARG A 96 5.85 -3.17 15.65
C ARG A 96 5.31 -2.58 14.35
N THR A 97 6.15 -2.57 13.29
CA THR A 97 5.73 -2.09 11.95
C THR A 97 4.52 -2.87 11.44
N VAL A 98 4.57 -4.21 11.45
CA VAL A 98 3.43 -5.04 11.03
C VAL A 98 2.19 -4.77 11.88
N ALA A 99 2.36 -4.61 13.20
CA ALA A 99 1.24 -4.34 14.11
C ALA A 99 0.57 -3.00 13.79
N TYR A 100 1.34 -1.93 13.55
CA TYR A 100 0.79 -0.63 13.14
C TYR A 100 0.15 -0.69 11.74
N SER A 101 0.79 -1.34 10.76
CA SER A 101 0.21 -1.52 9.43
C SER A 101 -1.09 -2.33 9.49
N PHE A 102 -1.19 -3.31 10.38
CA PHE A 102 -2.46 -4.03 10.60
C PHE A 102 -3.55 -3.09 11.16
N LEU A 103 -3.21 -2.22 12.12
CA LEU A 103 -4.13 -1.23 12.70
C LEU A 103 -4.55 -0.16 11.68
N GLU A 104 -3.68 0.20 10.72
CA GLU A 104 -4.06 1.07 9.59
C GLU A 104 -5.26 0.53 8.84
N HIS A 105 -5.26 -0.77 8.56
CA HIS A 105 -6.35 -1.43 7.81
C HIS A 105 -7.50 -1.94 8.68
N ASN A 106 -7.30 -2.00 9.99
CA ASN A 106 -8.29 -2.42 10.99
C ASN A 106 -8.32 -1.40 12.13
N PRO A 107 -8.74 -0.15 11.87
CA PRO A 107 -8.67 0.92 12.86
C PRO A 107 -9.45 0.58 14.11
N ASP A 108 -8.80 0.72 15.26
CA ASP A 108 -9.41 0.55 16.59
C ASP A 108 -9.28 1.87 17.35
N ARG A 109 -10.41 2.57 17.47
CA ARG A 109 -10.47 3.88 18.13
C ARG A 109 -10.07 3.80 19.62
N SER A 110 -10.30 2.68 20.28
CA SER A 110 -9.90 2.50 21.68
C SER A 110 -8.38 2.59 21.88
N MET A 111 -7.60 2.39 20.80
CA MET A 111 -6.15 2.48 20.79
C MET A 111 -5.60 3.91 20.63
N LEU A 112 -6.45 4.93 20.36
CA LEU A 112 -5.99 6.31 20.11
C LEU A 112 -5.04 6.86 21.18
N PRO A 113 -5.32 6.74 22.50
CA PRO A 113 -4.40 7.24 23.53
C PRO A 113 -3.04 6.55 23.47
N GLN A 114 -3.02 5.24 23.17
CA GLN A 114 -1.79 4.46 23.07
C GLN A 114 -1.00 4.84 21.83
N LEU A 115 -1.66 5.01 20.68
CA LEU A 115 -1.02 5.42 19.42
C LEU A 115 -0.41 6.82 19.53
N VAL A 116 -1.11 7.78 20.17
CA VAL A 116 -0.57 9.12 20.42
C VAL A 116 0.65 9.05 21.33
N ALA A 117 0.58 8.28 22.42
CA ALA A 117 1.71 8.11 23.33
C ALA A 117 2.90 7.38 22.66
N ALA A 118 2.61 6.46 21.77
CA ALA A 118 3.65 5.78 20.98
C ALA A 118 4.35 6.76 20.02
N LEU A 119 3.61 7.65 19.35
CA LEU A 119 4.18 8.64 18.41
C LEU A 119 5.19 9.58 19.09
N GLU A 120 4.98 9.89 20.36
CA GLU A 120 5.90 10.71 21.17
C GLU A 120 7.20 9.98 21.55
N LYS A 121 7.19 8.63 21.59
CA LYS A 121 8.28 7.81 22.11
C LYS A 121 9.04 7.02 21.02
N GLU A 122 8.37 6.66 19.93
CA GLU A 122 8.96 5.84 18.86
C GLU A 122 10.07 6.62 18.15
N GLN A 123 11.27 6.03 18.10
CA GLN A 123 12.44 6.62 17.47
C GLN A 123 12.88 5.84 16.23
N ALA A 124 12.38 4.62 16.05
CA ALA A 124 12.78 3.79 14.91
C ALA A 124 12.20 4.35 13.61
N GLU A 125 13.11 4.73 12.71
CA GLU A 125 12.80 5.41 11.45
C GLU A 125 11.76 4.67 10.59
N PHE A 126 11.86 3.34 10.51
CA PHE A 126 10.95 2.51 9.72
C PHE A 126 9.63 2.17 10.43
N VAL A 127 9.53 2.37 11.74
CA VAL A 127 8.30 2.12 12.51
C VAL A 127 7.38 3.34 12.51
N ARG A 128 7.95 4.54 12.62
CA ARG A 128 7.19 5.79 12.70
C ARG A 128 6.22 6.03 11.54
N PRO A 129 6.55 5.76 10.26
CA PRO A 129 5.61 5.88 9.16
C PRO A 129 4.37 5.00 9.34
N ALA A 130 4.53 3.73 9.68
CA ALA A 130 3.41 2.82 9.92
C ALA A 130 2.52 3.26 11.09
N LEU A 131 3.13 3.77 12.18
CA LEU A 131 2.41 4.34 13.32
C LEU A 131 1.59 5.57 12.92
N VAL A 132 2.16 6.49 12.13
CA VAL A 132 1.45 7.68 11.62
C VAL A 132 0.25 7.28 10.76
N ARG A 133 0.42 6.31 9.87
CA ARG A 133 -0.66 5.79 9.02
C ARG A 133 -1.77 5.15 9.84
N ALA A 134 -1.42 4.33 10.85
CA ALA A 134 -2.39 3.75 11.78
C ALA A 134 -3.18 4.83 12.54
N LEU A 135 -2.49 5.86 13.02
CA LEU A 135 -3.12 6.97 13.73
C LEU A 135 -4.03 7.79 12.80
N ALA A 136 -3.59 8.10 11.58
CA ALA A 136 -4.37 8.81 10.58
C ALA A 136 -5.64 8.03 10.19
N ALA A 137 -5.53 6.71 10.00
CA ALA A 137 -6.67 5.83 9.75
C ALA A 137 -7.67 5.82 10.92
N ALA A 138 -7.18 5.76 12.16
CA ALA A 138 -8.03 5.71 13.35
C ALA A 138 -8.83 7.00 13.60
N VAL A 139 -8.35 8.15 13.10
CA VAL A 139 -9.06 9.45 13.23
C VAL A 139 -9.85 9.85 11.96
N ALA A 140 -9.76 9.06 10.89
CA ALA A 140 -10.42 9.37 9.63
C ALA A 140 -11.94 9.33 9.76
N GLY A 141 -12.63 10.41 9.34
CA GLY A 141 -14.10 10.50 9.35
C GLY A 141 -14.75 10.51 10.74
N VAL A 142 -13.99 10.56 11.83
CA VAL A 142 -14.50 10.48 13.21
C VAL A 142 -14.52 11.85 13.86
N GLN A 143 -15.46 12.10 14.79
CA GLN A 143 -15.56 13.32 15.61
C GLN A 143 -15.43 12.97 17.10
N GLY A 144 -14.94 13.90 17.91
CA GLY A 144 -14.83 13.76 19.37
C GLY A 144 -13.56 14.42 19.94
N ASP A 145 -13.51 14.60 21.27
CA ASP A 145 -12.40 15.28 21.95
C ASP A 145 -11.11 14.44 21.95
N ASP A 146 -11.23 13.12 22.08
CA ASP A 146 -10.13 12.15 21.97
C ASP A 146 -9.43 12.23 20.62
N VAL A 147 -10.21 12.46 19.56
CA VAL A 147 -9.73 12.60 18.17
C VAL A 147 -9.01 13.93 17.97
N THR A 148 -9.43 14.99 18.64
CA THR A 148 -8.83 16.32 18.50
C THR A 148 -7.34 16.30 18.89
N ARG A 149 -6.99 15.66 20.01
CA ARG A 149 -5.60 15.53 20.44
C ARG A 149 -4.76 14.74 19.44
N ALA A 150 -5.29 13.63 18.92
CA ALA A 150 -4.62 12.80 17.94
C ALA A 150 -4.37 13.56 16.63
N ARG A 151 -5.35 14.34 16.15
CA ARG A 151 -5.21 15.21 14.96
C ARG A 151 -4.15 16.30 15.17
N GLN A 152 -4.15 16.95 16.32
CA GLN A 152 -3.12 17.95 16.66
C GLN A 152 -1.71 17.34 16.67
N SER A 153 -1.57 16.10 17.19
CA SER A 153 -0.30 15.39 17.15
C SER A 153 0.15 15.12 15.70
N LEU A 154 -0.73 14.64 14.84
CA LEU A 154 -0.42 14.42 13.42
C LEU A 154 -0.02 15.72 12.69
N VAL A 155 -0.78 16.80 12.88
CA VAL A 155 -0.46 18.10 12.24
C VAL A 155 0.89 18.63 12.68
N ARG A 156 1.25 18.46 13.95
CA ARG A 156 2.54 18.87 14.47
C ARG A 156 3.71 18.15 13.79
N GLU A 157 3.55 16.88 13.43
CA GLU A 157 4.59 16.08 12.77
C GLU A 157 4.83 16.50 11.30
N VAL A 158 3.95 17.25 10.66
CA VAL A 158 4.15 17.81 9.32
C VAL A 158 5.41 18.68 9.24
N SER A 159 5.77 19.34 10.35
CA SER A 159 6.93 20.25 10.42
C SER A 159 8.08 19.75 11.30
N ARG A 160 8.03 18.48 11.77
CA ARG A 160 9.01 17.94 12.73
C ARG A 160 9.73 16.72 12.17
N GLY A 161 11.02 16.65 12.42
CA GLY A 161 11.90 15.54 12.01
C GLY A 161 12.44 15.71 10.61
N GLU A 162 13.06 14.65 10.13
CA GLU A 162 13.69 14.59 8.81
C GLU A 162 12.64 14.53 7.69
N ASP A 163 13.01 14.97 6.50
CA ASP A 163 12.11 15.05 5.36
C ASP A 163 11.48 13.70 4.98
N PHE A 164 12.21 12.60 5.11
CA PHE A 164 11.67 11.25 4.90
C PHE A 164 10.45 10.98 5.78
N PHE A 165 10.55 11.27 7.08
CA PHE A 165 9.41 11.07 7.99
C PHE A 165 8.28 12.07 7.73
N ARG A 166 8.61 13.33 7.45
CA ARG A 166 7.62 14.38 7.12
C ARG A 166 6.85 14.03 5.85
N SER A 167 7.52 13.48 4.82
CA SER A 167 6.87 12.97 3.61
C SER A 167 5.83 11.89 3.97
N ALA A 168 6.20 10.90 4.78
CA ALA A 168 5.26 9.85 5.22
C ALA A 168 4.05 10.40 5.99
N VAL A 169 4.24 11.44 6.83
CA VAL A 169 3.13 12.15 7.52
C VAL A 169 2.22 12.85 6.52
N ILE A 170 2.78 13.60 5.57
CA ILE A 170 2.05 14.32 4.52
C ILE A 170 1.25 13.35 3.66
N GLU A 171 1.86 12.24 3.24
CA GLU A 171 1.18 11.18 2.49
C GLU A 171 0.00 10.59 3.27
N ALA A 172 0.21 10.22 4.54
CA ALA A 172 -0.85 9.66 5.38
C ALA A 172 -2.03 10.63 5.53
N LEU A 173 -1.76 11.92 5.74
CA LEU A 173 -2.80 12.95 5.84
C LEU A 173 -3.58 13.10 4.53
N GLY A 174 -2.92 12.99 3.39
CA GLY A 174 -3.57 12.95 2.07
C GLY A 174 -4.44 11.71 1.88
N ASP A 175 -3.89 10.52 2.11
CA ASP A 175 -4.55 9.24 1.90
C ASP A 175 -5.81 9.08 2.77
N TYR A 176 -5.76 9.55 4.02
CA TYR A 176 -6.89 9.54 4.94
C TYR A 176 -7.75 10.81 4.90
N LYS A 177 -7.59 11.64 3.86
CA LYS A 177 -8.41 12.83 3.58
C LYS A 177 -8.58 13.71 4.81
N ALA A 178 -7.47 14.16 5.42
CA ALA A 178 -7.40 14.90 6.66
C ALA A 178 -7.67 16.41 6.49
N PRO A 179 -8.92 16.92 6.51
CA PRO A 179 -9.22 18.33 6.27
C PRO A 179 -8.69 19.25 7.38
N TYR A 180 -8.41 18.69 8.55
CA TYR A 180 -7.82 19.40 9.68
C TYR A 180 -6.34 19.76 9.48
N ALA A 181 -5.67 19.18 8.46
CA ALA A 181 -4.26 19.43 8.16
C ALA A 181 -4.06 20.41 6.98
N ILE A 182 -5.14 20.89 6.36
CA ILE A 182 -5.08 21.65 5.10
C ILE A 182 -4.15 22.88 5.18
N ASP A 183 -4.21 23.63 6.27
CA ASP A 183 -3.43 24.86 6.43
C ASP A 183 -1.94 24.57 6.61
N ALA A 184 -1.60 23.50 7.33
CA ALA A 184 -0.22 23.04 7.47
C ALA A 184 0.35 22.53 6.14
N LEU A 185 -0.44 21.80 5.35
CA LEU A 185 -0.04 21.31 4.04
C LEU A 185 0.10 22.44 3.01
N ILE A 186 -0.77 23.44 3.04
CA ILE A 186 -0.63 24.65 2.23
C ILE A 186 0.68 25.40 2.57
N ALA A 187 1.03 25.47 3.85
CA ALA A 187 2.30 26.09 4.27
C ALA A 187 3.51 25.35 3.69
N VAL A 188 3.51 24.00 3.73
CA VAL A 188 4.60 23.19 3.14
C VAL A 188 4.62 23.33 1.62
N ALA A 189 3.48 23.27 0.95
CA ALA A 189 3.38 23.39 -0.51
C ALA A 189 3.92 24.73 -1.06
N LYS A 190 3.89 25.80 -0.25
CA LYS A 190 4.43 27.11 -0.61
C LYS A 190 5.93 27.25 -0.46
N LEU A 191 6.59 26.27 0.18
CA LEU A 191 8.04 26.27 0.35
C LEU A 191 8.70 25.53 -0.81
N ASP A 192 9.75 26.10 -1.37
CA ASP A 192 10.61 25.38 -2.30
C ASP A 192 11.38 24.31 -1.52
N GLY A 193 11.26 23.05 -1.96
CA GLY A 193 11.95 21.95 -1.29
C GLY A 193 11.40 20.59 -1.65
N PRO A 194 11.99 19.52 -1.09
CA PRO A 194 11.69 18.13 -1.46
C PRO A 194 10.26 17.68 -1.09
N LEU A 195 9.56 18.40 -0.20
CA LEU A 195 8.20 18.06 0.24
C LEU A 195 7.10 18.81 -0.50
N GLN A 196 7.45 19.68 -1.46
CA GLN A 196 6.48 20.52 -2.15
C GLN A 196 5.48 19.72 -2.97
N ASP A 197 5.95 18.72 -3.70
CA ASP A 197 5.11 17.86 -4.54
C ASP A 197 4.29 16.87 -3.71
N ASP A 198 4.83 16.32 -2.62
CA ASP A 198 4.10 15.50 -1.65
C ASP A 198 2.92 16.30 -1.05
N ALA A 199 3.19 17.53 -0.60
CA ALA A 199 2.17 18.40 -0.03
C ALA A 199 1.10 18.79 -1.08
N ALA A 200 1.49 19.08 -2.31
CA ALA A 200 0.56 19.36 -3.40
C ALA A 200 -0.35 18.15 -3.65
N LEU A 201 0.21 16.95 -3.72
CA LEU A 201 -0.54 15.71 -3.94
C LEU A 201 -1.49 15.41 -2.77
N ALA A 202 -1.03 15.59 -1.53
CA ALA A 202 -1.86 15.42 -0.34
C ALA A 202 -3.06 16.37 -0.32
N LEU A 203 -2.85 17.64 -0.69
CA LEU A 203 -3.91 18.63 -0.84
C LEU A 203 -4.99 18.20 -1.85
N GLY A 204 -4.55 17.63 -2.98
CA GLY A 204 -5.46 17.05 -3.98
C GLY A 204 -6.26 15.86 -3.44
N LYS A 205 -5.60 14.92 -2.75
CA LYS A 205 -6.22 13.74 -2.15
C LYS A 205 -7.26 14.10 -1.07
N ILE A 206 -7.00 15.13 -0.27
CA ILE A 206 -7.95 15.65 0.74
C ILE A 206 -9.23 16.15 0.07
N GLY A 207 -9.12 16.79 -1.10
CA GLY A 207 -10.28 17.23 -1.86
C GLY A 207 -10.87 18.56 -1.40
N ASP A 208 -10.18 19.33 -0.56
CA ASP A 208 -10.66 20.64 -0.09
C ASP A 208 -10.31 21.76 -1.08
N LYS A 209 -11.33 22.46 -1.56
CA LYS A 209 -11.18 23.53 -2.57
C LYS A 209 -10.34 24.73 -2.11
N ARG A 210 -10.10 24.89 -0.80
CA ARG A 210 -9.17 25.91 -0.28
C ARG A 210 -7.75 25.76 -0.83
N ALA A 211 -7.38 24.55 -1.25
CA ALA A 211 -6.09 24.27 -1.87
C ALA A 211 -5.93 24.83 -3.29
N LEU A 212 -7.03 25.15 -4.00
CA LEU A 212 -7.00 25.50 -5.43
C LEU A 212 -6.11 26.69 -5.74
N GLU A 213 -6.14 27.75 -4.93
CA GLU A 213 -5.31 28.93 -5.14
C GLU A 213 -3.82 28.59 -5.08
N THR A 214 -3.42 27.80 -4.07
CA THR A 214 -2.03 27.33 -3.90
C THR A 214 -1.62 26.44 -5.07
N LEU A 215 -2.43 25.44 -5.44
CA LEU A 215 -2.12 24.54 -6.54
C LEU A 215 -2.06 25.27 -7.90
N ALA A 216 -2.93 26.26 -8.15
CA ALA A 216 -2.87 27.10 -9.34
C ALA A 216 -1.61 27.99 -9.37
N ALA A 217 -1.12 28.44 -8.23
CA ALA A 217 0.16 29.13 -8.15
C ALA A 217 1.32 28.18 -8.48
N LEU A 218 1.35 26.97 -7.89
CA LEU A 218 2.36 25.95 -8.16
C LEU A 218 2.37 25.50 -9.63
N GLN A 219 1.21 25.40 -10.26
CA GLN A 219 1.13 25.07 -11.68
C GLN A 219 1.89 26.09 -12.57
N ARG A 220 2.00 27.35 -12.13
CA ARG A 220 2.72 28.41 -12.87
C ARG A 220 4.20 28.49 -12.51
N SER A 221 4.59 28.12 -11.30
CA SER A 221 5.93 28.41 -10.74
C SER A 221 6.74 27.18 -10.33
N ALA A 222 6.12 26.06 -10.03
CA ALA A 222 6.84 24.87 -9.57
C ALA A 222 7.77 24.28 -10.64
N PRO A 223 8.87 23.64 -10.25
CA PRO A 223 9.77 22.95 -11.17
C PRO A 223 9.03 21.94 -12.04
N ARG A 224 9.59 21.65 -13.22
CA ARG A 224 8.99 20.66 -14.14
C ARG A 224 8.76 19.30 -13.50
N THR A 225 9.65 18.88 -12.61
CA THR A 225 9.58 17.60 -11.89
C THR A 225 8.40 17.50 -10.95
N ALA A 226 7.94 18.62 -10.37
CA ALA A 226 6.76 18.68 -9.50
C ALA A 226 5.43 18.83 -10.27
N GLN A 227 5.46 19.21 -11.55
CA GLN A 227 4.25 19.46 -12.34
C GLN A 227 3.30 18.23 -12.43
N PRO A 228 3.78 16.98 -12.57
CA PRO A 228 2.88 15.82 -12.54
C PRO A 228 2.08 15.70 -11.24
N SER A 229 2.70 15.94 -10.08
CA SER A 229 2.02 15.92 -8.78
C SER A 229 0.97 17.04 -8.68
N VAL A 230 1.29 18.24 -9.15
CA VAL A 230 0.36 19.39 -9.18
C VAL A 230 -0.83 19.12 -10.11
N ALA A 231 -0.59 18.61 -11.32
CA ALA A 231 -1.64 18.24 -12.26
C ALA A 231 -2.57 17.16 -11.69
N THR A 232 -2.00 16.15 -11.05
CA THR A 232 -2.75 15.10 -10.35
C THR A 232 -3.62 15.68 -9.25
N ALA A 233 -3.08 16.57 -8.42
CA ALA A 233 -3.80 17.22 -7.33
C ALA A 233 -4.98 18.06 -7.82
N ILE A 234 -4.81 18.86 -8.88
CA ILE A 234 -5.88 19.68 -9.46
C ILE A 234 -6.98 18.78 -10.05
N CYS A 235 -6.59 17.68 -10.73
CA CYS A 235 -7.55 16.70 -11.24
C CYS A 235 -8.36 16.05 -10.09
N LEU A 236 -7.74 15.69 -8.98
CA LEU A 236 -8.42 15.12 -7.80
C LEU A 236 -9.43 16.09 -7.19
N LEU A 237 -9.19 17.40 -7.28
CA LEU A 237 -10.14 18.44 -6.88
C LEU A 237 -11.31 18.64 -7.88
N GLY A 238 -11.32 17.88 -8.98
CA GLY A 238 -12.37 17.92 -9.99
C GLY A 238 -12.27 19.11 -10.97
N VAL A 239 -11.11 19.74 -11.06
CA VAL A 239 -10.89 20.90 -11.96
C VAL A 239 -10.12 20.46 -13.20
N ASN A 240 -10.71 20.65 -14.39
CA ASN A 240 -10.11 20.32 -15.70
C ASN A 240 -9.40 18.96 -15.75
N CYS A 241 -9.98 17.95 -15.08
CA CYS A 241 -9.32 16.68 -14.85
C CYS A 241 -8.92 15.96 -16.15
N GLU A 242 -9.74 16.03 -17.21
CA GLU A 242 -9.42 15.44 -18.50
C GLU A 242 -8.12 16.00 -19.10
N SER A 243 -7.94 17.33 -19.07
CA SER A 243 -6.72 17.97 -19.54
C SER A 243 -5.50 17.60 -18.72
N HIS A 244 -5.64 17.54 -17.39
CA HIS A 244 -4.55 17.14 -16.50
C HIS A 244 -4.17 15.66 -16.66
N GLN A 245 -5.15 14.79 -16.81
CA GLN A 245 -4.91 13.38 -17.10
C GLN A 245 -4.24 13.19 -18.47
N SER A 246 -4.68 13.91 -19.52
CA SER A 246 -4.02 13.90 -20.84
C SER A 246 -2.56 14.35 -20.72
N TYR A 247 -2.31 15.44 -20.00
CA TYR A 247 -0.94 15.90 -19.74
C TYR A 247 -0.07 14.81 -19.09
N LEU A 248 -0.58 14.08 -18.11
CA LEU A 248 0.17 12.98 -17.47
C LEU A 248 0.45 11.84 -18.46
N VAL A 249 -0.52 11.46 -19.27
CA VAL A 249 -0.35 10.41 -20.30
C VAL A 249 0.66 10.84 -21.38
N ASP A 250 0.59 12.08 -21.85
CA ASP A 250 1.51 12.61 -22.84
C ASP A 250 2.94 12.74 -22.27
N THR A 251 3.06 13.15 -21.00
CA THR A 251 4.35 13.20 -20.28
C THR A 251 4.94 11.79 -20.15
N LEU A 252 4.14 10.78 -19.80
CA LEU A 252 4.57 9.40 -19.71
C LEU A 252 5.12 8.90 -21.06
N LYS A 253 4.36 9.09 -22.16
CA LYS A 253 4.76 8.71 -23.54
C LYS A 253 5.99 9.46 -24.03
N PHE A 254 6.04 10.77 -23.76
CA PHE A 254 7.20 11.59 -24.12
C PHE A 254 8.47 11.08 -23.42
N SER A 255 8.38 10.80 -22.12
CA SER A 255 9.51 10.35 -21.32
C SER A 255 9.96 8.92 -21.69
N ASP A 256 9.06 8.06 -22.14
CA ASP A 256 9.38 6.75 -22.68
C ASP A 256 10.28 6.85 -23.92
N GLN A 257 10.02 7.83 -24.78
CA GLN A 257 10.80 8.09 -25.99
C GLN A 257 12.06 8.93 -25.75
N ASN A 258 12.22 9.53 -24.58
CA ASN A 258 13.30 10.47 -24.25
C ASN A 258 13.97 10.08 -22.92
N PRO A 259 15.00 9.22 -22.92
CA PRO A 259 15.60 8.66 -21.69
C PRO A 259 16.19 9.68 -20.69
N GLY A 260 16.37 10.94 -21.07
CA GLY A 260 16.85 12.01 -20.17
C GLY A 260 15.78 12.56 -19.19
N PHE A 261 14.52 12.11 -19.27
CA PHE A 261 13.40 12.67 -18.50
C PHE A 261 12.83 11.70 -17.48
N GLN A 262 13.69 10.95 -16.78
CA GLN A 262 13.29 9.90 -15.83
C GLN A 262 12.49 10.42 -14.63
N GLU A 263 12.76 11.62 -14.13
CA GLU A 263 12.00 12.21 -13.02
C GLU A 263 10.56 12.55 -13.45
N LEU A 264 10.39 13.07 -14.67
CA LEU A 264 9.04 13.30 -15.24
C LEU A 264 8.28 11.98 -15.46
N LEU A 265 8.98 10.95 -15.92
CA LEU A 265 8.43 9.62 -16.07
C LEU A 265 7.86 9.08 -14.75
N ARG A 266 8.68 9.12 -13.69
CA ARG A 266 8.27 8.67 -12.35
C ARG A 266 7.08 9.48 -11.84
N GLY A 267 7.13 10.80 -11.95
CA GLY A 267 6.05 11.68 -11.54
C GLY A 267 4.74 11.42 -12.31
N ALA A 268 4.81 11.24 -13.64
CA ALA A 268 3.64 10.94 -14.45
C ALA A 268 3.05 9.55 -14.13
N ALA A 269 3.89 8.53 -13.97
CA ALA A 269 3.46 7.18 -13.59
C ALA A 269 2.80 7.18 -12.20
N ALA A 270 3.42 7.84 -11.21
CA ALA A 270 2.88 7.97 -9.86
C ALA A 270 1.55 8.76 -9.84
N GLY A 271 1.47 9.85 -10.63
CA GLY A 271 0.26 10.64 -10.78
C GLY A 271 -0.90 9.84 -11.38
N LEU A 272 -0.66 9.12 -12.48
CA LEU A 272 -1.67 8.22 -13.07
C LEU A 272 -2.05 7.08 -12.11
N GLY A 273 -1.08 6.51 -11.37
CA GLY A 273 -1.34 5.53 -10.32
C GLY A 273 -2.27 6.09 -9.23
N THR A 274 -2.02 7.30 -8.77
CA THR A 274 -2.86 7.99 -7.77
C THR A 274 -4.29 8.24 -8.29
N LEU A 275 -4.43 8.66 -9.56
CA LEU A 275 -5.74 8.82 -10.19
C LEU A 275 -6.47 7.47 -10.32
N ALA A 276 -5.76 6.40 -10.65
CA ALA A 276 -6.31 5.06 -10.71
C ALA A 276 -6.76 4.56 -9.32
N VAL A 277 -5.97 4.77 -8.26
CA VAL A 277 -6.38 4.48 -6.87
C VAL A 277 -7.66 5.23 -6.51
N ALA A 278 -7.81 6.47 -6.97
CA ALA A 278 -9.03 7.27 -6.79
C ALA A 278 -10.22 6.83 -7.70
N GLY A 279 -10.07 5.75 -8.48
CA GLY A 279 -11.11 5.16 -9.31
C GLY A 279 -11.14 5.64 -10.76
N ARG A 280 -10.12 6.34 -11.24
CA ARG A 280 -9.99 6.75 -12.64
C ARG A 280 -9.51 5.58 -13.50
N VAL A 281 -10.45 4.86 -14.11
CA VAL A 281 -10.17 3.66 -14.93
C VAL A 281 -9.22 3.98 -16.09
N GLU A 282 -9.42 5.13 -16.76
CA GLU A 282 -8.60 5.52 -17.92
C GLU A 282 -7.13 5.77 -17.55
N ALA A 283 -6.84 6.20 -16.32
CA ALA A 283 -5.47 6.35 -15.85
C ALA A 283 -4.78 4.98 -15.72
N ALA A 284 -5.48 3.98 -15.18
CA ALA A 284 -4.96 2.62 -15.09
C ALA A 284 -4.78 1.98 -16.49
N ARG A 285 -5.72 2.19 -17.40
CA ARG A 285 -5.59 1.73 -18.81
C ARG A 285 -4.38 2.34 -19.50
N ALA A 286 -4.13 3.63 -19.29
CA ALA A 286 -2.96 4.31 -19.85
C ALA A 286 -1.65 3.71 -19.34
N LEU A 287 -1.55 3.44 -18.03
CA LEU A 287 -0.38 2.77 -17.44
C LEU A 287 -0.14 1.40 -18.07
N ILE A 288 -1.17 0.57 -18.23
CA ILE A 288 -1.04 -0.75 -18.87
C ILE A 288 -0.63 -0.61 -20.35
N ALA A 289 -1.28 0.30 -21.09
CA ALA A 289 -1.02 0.47 -22.53
C ALA A 289 0.41 0.93 -22.81
N VAL A 290 1.00 1.78 -21.97
CA VAL A 290 2.40 2.20 -22.10
C VAL A 290 3.34 1.16 -21.48
N GLY A 291 3.04 0.62 -20.31
CA GLY A 291 3.95 -0.24 -19.57
C GLY A 291 4.16 -1.62 -20.17
N VAL A 292 3.13 -2.23 -20.77
CA VAL A 292 3.24 -3.58 -21.36
C VAL A 292 4.31 -3.66 -22.48
N PRO A 293 4.34 -2.75 -23.46
CA PRO A 293 5.37 -2.77 -24.51
C PRO A 293 6.72 -2.16 -24.08
N SER A 294 6.76 -1.38 -22.98
CA SER A 294 7.95 -0.67 -22.53
C SER A 294 9.01 -1.61 -21.96
N LYS A 295 10.26 -1.13 -21.99
CA LYS A 295 11.42 -1.72 -21.32
C LYS A 295 11.98 -0.77 -20.27
N ASP A 296 12.89 -1.24 -19.45
CA ASP A 296 13.61 -0.36 -18.54
C ASP A 296 14.43 0.70 -19.29
N PRO A 297 14.50 1.92 -18.76
CA PRO A 297 14.07 2.35 -17.42
C PRO A 297 12.60 2.80 -17.31
N THR A 298 11.80 2.75 -18.36
CA THR A 298 10.39 3.19 -18.34
C THR A 298 9.47 2.20 -17.65
N ARG A 299 9.74 0.91 -17.82
CA ARG A 299 8.88 -0.17 -17.32
C ARG A 299 8.76 -0.19 -15.80
N ALA A 300 9.86 -0.06 -15.08
CA ALA A 300 9.90 -0.15 -13.62
C ALA A 300 9.01 0.89 -12.90
N PRO A 301 9.03 2.20 -13.20
CA PRO A 301 8.12 3.17 -12.58
C PRO A 301 6.64 2.89 -12.86
N ILE A 302 6.31 2.38 -14.05
CA ILE A 302 4.92 2.03 -14.40
C ILE A 302 4.49 0.76 -13.65
N ALA A 303 5.37 -0.24 -13.56
CA ALA A 303 5.12 -1.46 -12.78
C ALA A 303 4.87 -1.13 -11.31
N LEU A 304 5.69 -0.26 -10.72
CA LEU A 304 5.52 0.21 -9.34
C LEU A 304 4.17 0.93 -9.12
N ALA A 305 3.80 1.83 -10.04
CA ALA A 305 2.52 2.52 -9.97
C ALA A 305 1.33 1.56 -10.06
N LEU A 306 1.38 0.57 -10.97
CA LEU A 306 0.32 -0.44 -11.10
C LEU A 306 0.26 -1.39 -9.90
N ALA A 307 1.40 -1.77 -9.32
CA ALA A 307 1.45 -2.55 -8.10
C ALA A 307 0.79 -1.78 -6.93
N THR A 308 1.07 -0.50 -6.78
CA THR A 308 0.41 0.37 -5.80
C THR A 308 -1.12 0.41 -6.04
N VAL A 309 -1.56 0.52 -7.29
CA VAL A 309 -2.99 0.44 -7.63
C VAL A 309 -3.57 -0.92 -7.21
N ALA A 310 -2.86 -2.02 -7.44
CA ALA A 310 -3.32 -3.35 -7.07
C ALA A 310 -3.51 -3.50 -5.56
N LEU A 311 -2.62 -2.96 -4.75
CA LEU A 311 -2.70 -3.00 -3.30
C LEU A 311 -3.77 -2.06 -2.73
N ARG A 312 -3.96 -0.87 -3.31
CA ARG A 312 -4.85 0.17 -2.79
C ARG A 312 -6.25 0.15 -3.40
N ASN A 313 -6.41 -0.37 -4.63
CA ASN A 313 -7.70 -0.53 -5.32
C ASN A 313 -7.75 -1.87 -6.08
N THR A 314 -7.69 -2.98 -5.32
CA THR A 314 -7.74 -4.34 -5.88
C THR A 314 -8.94 -4.57 -6.81
N PRO A 315 -10.19 -4.12 -6.50
CA PRO A 315 -11.31 -4.31 -7.40
C PRO A 315 -11.09 -3.73 -8.81
N LEU A 316 -10.56 -2.50 -8.88
CA LEU A 316 -10.23 -1.86 -10.16
C LEU A 316 -9.17 -2.67 -10.91
N THR A 317 -8.11 -3.11 -10.24
CA THR A 317 -7.04 -3.89 -10.86
C THR A 317 -7.56 -5.20 -11.45
N LEU A 318 -8.45 -5.88 -10.77
CA LEU A 318 -9.05 -7.11 -11.31
C LEU A 318 -9.90 -6.84 -12.54
N THR A 319 -10.68 -5.76 -12.56
CA THR A 319 -11.41 -5.33 -13.76
C THR A 319 -10.45 -5.03 -14.91
N MET A 320 -9.35 -4.35 -14.63
CA MET A 320 -8.31 -4.05 -15.63
C MET A 320 -7.71 -5.32 -16.24
N PHE A 321 -7.45 -6.36 -15.42
CA PHE A 321 -6.97 -7.64 -15.94
C PHE A 321 -8.03 -8.40 -16.76
N GLU A 322 -9.31 -8.28 -16.41
CA GLU A 322 -10.41 -8.87 -17.17
C GLU A 322 -10.52 -8.24 -18.57
N GLU A 323 -10.30 -6.93 -18.67
CA GLU A 323 -10.39 -6.14 -19.89
C GLU A 323 -9.09 -6.11 -20.74
N ALA A 324 -7.94 -6.46 -20.15
CA ALA A 324 -6.64 -6.36 -20.81
C ALA A 324 -6.55 -7.27 -22.05
N ALA A 325 -6.10 -6.72 -23.17
CA ALA A 325 -5.88 -7.47 -24.42
C ALA A 325 -4.85 -8.60 -24.24
N ASP A 326 -3.76 -8.33 -23.51
CA ASP A 326 -2.79 -9.31 -23.04
C ASP A 326 -2.77 -9.35 -21.50
N ARG A 327 -3.67 -10.16 -20.96
CA ARG A 327 -3.80 -10.36 -19.51
C ARG A 327 -2.51 -10.85 -18.87
N GLY A 328 -1.80 -11.75 -19.56
CA GLY A 328 -0.57 -12.34 -19.05
C GLY A 328 0.53 -11.30 -18.84
N GLN A 329 0.70 -10.38 -19.79
CA GLN A 329 1.67 -9.30 -19.70
C GLN A 329 1.25 -8.23 -18.67
N ALA A 330 -0.03 -7.91 -18.58
CA ALA A 330 -0.53 -6.96 -17.56
C ALA A 330 -0.28 -7.47 -16.15
N ILE A 331 -0.52 -8.76 -15.88
CA ILE A 331 -0.23 -9.40 -14.58
C ILE A 331 1.28 -9.44 -14.34
N ALA A 332 2.10 -9.77 -15.35
CA ALA A 332 3.56 -9.79 -15.21
C ALA A 332 4.11 -8.41 -14.84
N LEU A 333 3.56 -7.34 -15.42
CA LEU A 333 3.94 -5.96 -15.09
C LEU A 333 3.63 -5.61 -13.62
N VAL A 334 2.48 -6.04 -13.08
CA VAL A 334 2.15 -5.86 -11.66
C VAL A 334 3.06 -6.73 -10.77
N ALA A 335 3.40 -7.94 -11.19
CA ALA A 335 4.33 -8.82 -10.47
C ALA A 335 5.72 -8.17 -10.30
N GLU A 336 6.25 -7.58 -11.38
CA GLU A 336 7.51 -6.81 -11.31
C GLU A 336 7.43 -5.66 -10.30
N GLY A 337 6.30 -4.96 -10.25
CA GLY A 337 6.08 -3.91 -9.25
C GLY A 337 6.00 -4.45 -7.82
N PHE A 338 5.39 -5.63 -7.62
CA PHE A 338 5.35 -6.26 -6.29
C PHE A 338 6.73 -6.66 -5.79
N ASP A 339 7.65 -7.04 -6.68
CA ASP A 339 9.03 -7.35 -6.31
C ASP A 339 9.81 -6.11 -5.83
N MET A 340 9.41 -4.92 -6.28
CA MET A 340 10.02 -3.65 -5.87
C MET A 340 9.41 -3.04 -4.59
N LEU A 341 8.21 -3.46 -4.19
CA LEU A 341 7.52 -2.93 -3.01
C LEU A 341 7.90 -3.70 -1.75
N GLU A 342 8.24 -3.00 -0.67
CA GLU A 342 8.46 -3.58 0.67
C GLU A 342 7.19 -3.55 1.53
N GLU A 343 6.01 -3.63 0.92
CA GLU A 343 4.70 -3.61 1.59
C GLU A 343 4.19 -5.03 1.86
N ASP A 344 4.89 -5.78 2.69
CA ASP A 344 4.61 -7.20 2.93
C ASP A 344 3.20 -7.47 3.45
N LEU A 345 2.67 -6.64 4.34
CA LEU A 345 1.31 -6.81 4.86
C LEU A 345 0.25 -6.54 3.78
N ASP A 346 0.42 -5.49 2.99
CA ASP A 346 -0.53 -5.17 1.91
C ASP A 346 -0.50 -6.24 0.82
N LYS A 347 0.69 -6.76 0.46
CA LYS A 347 0.79 -7.91 -0.44
C LYS A 347 0.08 -9.14 0.14
N GLU A 348 0.24 -9.45 1.42
CA GLU A 348 -0.45 -10.58 2.05
C GLU A 348 -1.97 -10.40 2.05
N ARG A 349 -2.47 -9.18 2.26
CA ARG A 349 -3.90 -8.85 2.14
C ARG A 349 -4.41 -9.05 0.72
N PHE A 350 -3.64 -8.62 -0.29
CA PHE A 350 -3.98 -8.86 -1.71
C PHE A 350 -4.02 -10.37 -2.01
N PHE A 351 -3.01 -11.13 -1.58
CA PHE A 351 -2.97 -12.58 -1.76
C PHE A 351 -4.13 -13.29 -1.06
N ALA A 352 -4.45 -12.91 0.16
CA ALA A 352 -5.59 -13.44 0.89
C ALA A 352 -6.93 -13.13 0.19
N PHE A 353 -7.07 -11.92 -0.37
CA PHE A 353 -8.24 -11.55 -1.15
C PHE A 353 -8.39 -12.41 -2.42
N VAL A 354 -7.30 -12.60 -3.17
CA VAL A 354 -7.31 -13.42 -4.40
C VAL A 354 -7.65 -14.88 -4.08
N ARG A 355 -7.04 -15.47 -3.04
CA ARG A 355 -7.33 -16.84 -2.61
C ARG A 355 -8.81 -17.03 -2.23
N ARG A 356 -9.36 -16.13 -1.42
CA ARG A 356 -10.79 -16.18 -1.05
C ARG A 356 -11.69 -16.09 -2.28
N THR A 357 -11.45 -15.11 -3.15
CA THR A 357 -12.21 -14.92 -4.38
C THR A 357 -12.14 -16.17 -5.27
N TYR A 358 -10.99 -16.83 -5.37
CA TYR A 358 -10.84 -18.09 -6.09
C TYR A 358 -11.81 -19.15 -5.56
N TRP A 359 -11.83 -19.36 -4.24
CA TRP A 359 -12.65 -20.40 -3.63
C TRP A 359 -14.14 -20.07 -3.58
N GLU A 360 -14.49 -18.81 -3.45
CA GLU A 360 -15.87 -18.35 -3.44
C GLU A 360 -16.52 -18.33 -4.84
N SER A 361 -15.69 -18.34 -5.88
CA SER A 361 -16.16 -18.34 -7.28
C SER A 361 -16.53 -19.74 -7.75
N SER A 362 -17.56 -19.85 -8.58
CA SER A 362 -17.95 -21.12 -9.21
C SER A 362 -16.84 -21.66 -10.14
N ASP A 363 -16.77 -23.00 -10.28
CA ASP A 363 -15.67 -23.68 -11.00
C ASP A 363 -15.49 -23.24 -12.46
N GLN A 364 -16.57 -22.81 -13.12
CA GLN A 364 -16.55 -22.38 -14.53
C GLN A 364 -16.55 -20.85 -14.69
N SER A 365 -16.40 -20.09 -13.62
CA SER A 365 -16.46 -18.64 -13.65
C SER A 365 -15.18 -18.06 -14.26
N PRO A 366 -15.28 -17.07 -15.19
CA PRO A 366 -14.12 -16.32 -15.67
C PRO A 366 -13.30 -15.69 -14.53
N ARG A 367 -13.99 -15.31 -13.46
CA ARG A 367 -13.38 -14.74 -12.26
C ARG A 367 -12.45 -15.74 -11.58
N ARG A 368 -12.88 -16.99 -11.41
CA ARG A 368 -12.03 -18.06 -10.84
C ARG A 368 -10.81 -18.33 -11.72
N ALA A 369 -10.95 -18.35 -13.04
CA ALA A 369 -9.85 -18.51 -13.97
C ALA A 369 -8.83 -17.37 -13.86
N LEU A 370 -9.31 -16.13 -13.69
CA LEU A 370 -8.42 -14.99 -13.42
C LEU A 370 -7.68 -15.15 -12.09
N MET A 371 -8.37 -15.52 -11.00
CA MET A 371 -7.74 -15.75 -9.70
C MET A 371 -6.68 -16.85 -9.78
N GLN A 372 -6.97 -17.95 -10.49
CA GLN A 372 -5.98 -19.02 -10.73
C GLN A 372 -4.74 -18.48 -11.46
N THR A 373 -4.93 -17.67 -12.49
CA THR A 373 -3.80 -17.06 -13.22
C THR A 373 -2.96 -16.17 -12.31
N LEU A 374 -3.59 -15.39 -11.41
CA LEU A 374 -2.88 -14.56 -10.44
C LEU A 374 -2.08 -15.41 -9.44
N ILE A 375 -2.70 -16.46 -8.88
CA ILE A 375 -2.04 -17.40 -7.96
C ILE A 375 -0.79 -18.01 -8.61
N ASP A 376 -0.91 -18.44 -9.86
CA ASP A 376 0.18 -19.10 -10.59
C ASP A 376 1.30 -18.13 -10.99
N LYS A 377 0.94 -16.89 -11.40
CA LYS A 377 1.91 -15.90 -11.89
C LYS A 377 2.64 -15.15 -10.78
N LEU A 378 1.97 -14.92 -9.66
CA LEU A 378 2.56 -14.25 -8.49
C LEU A 378 3.14 -15.24 -7.47
N ASP A 379 2.97 -16.53 -7.69
CA ASP A 379 3.54 -17.64 -6.94
C ASP A 379 3.29 -17.58 -5.41
N PHE A 380 2.04 -17.45 -5.00
CA PHE A 380 1.66 -17.41 -3.58
C PHE A 380 0.65 -18.48 -3.15
#